data_fa478e8304cda8278a0298e9635df590
#
_entry.id   fa478e8304cda8278a0298e9635df590
#
_cell.length_a   1.000
_cell.length_b   1.000
_cell.length_c   1.000
_cell.angle_alpha   90.00
_cell.angle_beta   90.00
_cell.angle_gamma   90.00
#
_symmetry.space_group_name_H-M   'P 1'
#
loop_
_entity.id
_entity.type
_entity.pdbx_description
1 polymer ?
#
loop_
_entity_poly.entity_id
_entity_poly.type
_entity_poly.pdbx_seq_one_letter_code
_entity_poly.pdbx_strand_id
1 'polypeptide(L)'
;MLMIQSVRRMRQRGFTILELMIASSVFAVILLVVAVGVTQFSNQYYKGVTSTKTQAATRSVMAEISQAIEFSKTVAVIPAGANGVAGLCVDNALYSYKTGQQVVDTSPNASLHQGYHGLVVGSTGSCTAGSVPSLPTTPGVPAGSRELLGRYMRLSALDVNNVGDVYTVHVRVIYGDDTLLFPAVSSSTNWANEQCSNATGSKFCAVSDLTTTVQQRLL
;
A
#
# COMPACT_ATOMS: atom_id res chain seq x y z
N MET A 1 0.94 -42.65 -73.66
CA MET A 1 2.14 -42.04 -73.10
C MET A 1 1.93 -41.89 -71.63
N LEU A 2 2.33 -42.89 -70.83
CA LEU A 2 2.12 -42.95 -69.39
C LEU A 2 3.37 -42.38 -68.69
N MET A 3 3.24 -41.21 -68.03
CA MET A 3 4.27 -40.64 -67.16
C MET A 3 4.21 -41.33 -65.80
N ILE A 4 5.21 -42.15 -65.51
CA ILE A 4 5.41 -42.79 -64.23
C ILE A 4 6.08 -41.72 -63.32
N GLN A 5 5.33 -41.13 -62.40
CA GLN A 5 5.90 -40.26 -61.35
C GLN A 5 6.60 -41.15 -60.32
N SER A 6 7.92 -41.05 -60.29
CA SER A 6 8.78 -41.66 -59.27
C SER A 6 8.59 -40.92 -57.92
N VAL A 7 7.79 -41.49 -57.03
CA VAL A 7 7.65 -41.04 -55.65
C VAL A 7 8.95 -41.38 -54.93
N ARG A 8 9.80 -40.37 -54.71
CA ARG A 8 10.98 -40.46 -53.85
C ARG A 8 10.55 -40.75 -52.40
N ARG A 9 10.63 -41.98 -51.99
CA ARG A 9 10.47 -42.38 -50.57
C ARG A 9 11.56 -41.70 -49.77
N MET A 10 11.22 -40.66 -49.01
CA MET A 10 12.09 -40.11 -47.99
C MET A 10 12.35 -41.20 -46.97
N ARG A 11 13.61 -41.63 -46.86
CA ARG A 11 14.07 -42.62 -45.89
C ARG A 11 13.85 -42.03 -44.50
N GLN A 12 12.82 -42.43 -43.79
CA GLN A 12 12.57 -42.06 -42.40
C GLN A 12 13.69 -42.71 -41.57
N ARG A 13 14.67 -41.90 -41.17
CA ARG A 13 15.65 -42.29 -40.17
C ARG A 13 14.98 -42.18 -38.82
N GLY A 14 14.78 -43.31 -38.13
CA GLY A 14 14.30 -43.31 -36.76
C GLY A 14 15.29 -42.67 -35.80
N PHE A 15 14.80 -41.99 -34.79
CA PHE A 15 15.61 -41.42 -33.70
C PHE A 15 16.27 -42.54 -32.91
N THR A 16 17.53 -42.36 -32.53
CA THR A 16 18.23 -43.26 -31.62
C THR A 16 17.79 -42.99 -30.18
N ILE A 17 17.81 -43.99 -29.31
CA ILE A 17 17.50 -43.84 -27.88
C ILE A 17 18.45 -42.80 -27.24
N LEU A 18 19.70 -42.80 -27.64
CA LEU A 18 20.71 -41.83 -27.16
C LEU A 18 20.33 -40.37 -27.50
N GLU A 19 19.86 -40.13 -28.72
CA GLU A 19 19.45 -38.81 -29.20
C GLU A 19 18.21 -38.31 -28.43
N LEU A 20 17.26 -39.20 -28.11
CA LEU A 20 16.12 -38.87 -27.27
C LEU A 20 16.55 -38.54 -25.83
N MET A 21 17.52 -39.28 -25.25
CA MET A 21 18.02 -39.00 -23.89
C MET A 21 18.73 -37.66 -23.81
N ILE A 22 19.55 -37.30 -24.81
CA ILE A 22 20.23 -36.02 -24.85
C ILE A 22 19.21 -34.89 -25.02
N ALA A 23 18.24 -35.02 -25.94
CA ALA A 23 17.22 -34.00 -26.16
C ALA A 23 16.35 -33.78 -24.93
N SER A 24 15.94 -34.84 -24.23
CA SER A 24 15.16 -34.70 -22.99
C SER A 24 15.94 -34.07 -21.85
N SER A 25 17.22 -34.37 -21.71
CA SER A 25 18.07 -33.74 -20.68
C SER A 25 18.28 -32.26 -20.93
N VAL A 26 18.55 -31.84 -22.16
CA VAL A 26 18.67 -30.42 -22.53
C VAL A 26 17.34 -29.69 -22.33
N PHE A 27 16.23 -30.30 -22.74
CA PHE A 27 14.90 -29.73 -22.52
C PHE A 27 14.59 -29.52 -21.04
N ALA A 28 14.91 -30.52 -20.18
CA ALA A 28 14.72 -30.39 -18.73
C ALA A 28 15.51 -29.22 -18.12
N VAL A 29 16.76 -29.02 -18.55
CA VAL A 29 17.59 -27.88 -18.09
C VAL A 29 17.00 -26.55 -18.54
N ILE A 30 16.53 -26.45 -19.78
CA ILE A 30 15.87 -25.22 -20.29
C ILE A 30 14.62 -24.91 -19.48
N LEU A 31 13.75 -25.91 -19.23
CA LEU A 31 12.55 -25.72 -18.41
C LEU A 31 12.88 -25.22 -17.01
N LEU A 32 13.91 -25.75 -16.39
CA LEU A 32 14.36 -25.32 -15.05
C LEU A 32 14.78 -23.86 -15.05
N VAL A 33 15.59 -23.43 -16.02
CA VAL A 33 16.02 -22.03 -16.15
C VAL A 33 14.84 -21.09 -16.38
N VAL A 34 13.89 -21.48 -17.24
CA VAL A 34 12.68 -20.69 -17.50
C VAL A 34 11.82 -20.59 -16.24
N ALA A 35 11.61 -21.68 -15.52
CA ALA A 35 10.81 -21.68 -14.28
C ALA A 35 11.40 -20.75 -13.22
N VAL A 36 12.73 -20.77 -13.00
CA VAL A 36 13.41 -19.85 -12.07
C VAL A 36 13.28 -18.41 -12.54
N GLY A 37 13.45 -18.15 -13.83
CA GLY A 37 13.32 -16.81 -14.40
C GLY A 37 11.92 -16.21 -14.20
N VAL A 38 10.88 -16.99 -14.46
CA VAL A 38 9.48 -16.55 -14.29
C VAL A 38 9.16 -16.23 -12.84
N THR A 39 9.63 -17.06 -11.89
CA THR A 39 9.38 -16.79 -10.45
C THR A 39 10.09 -15.53 -9.97
N GLN A 40 11.32 -15.28 -10.39
CA GLN A 40 12.06 -14.07 -10.04
C GLN A 40 11.40 -12.80 -10.63
N PHE A 41 11.02 -12.86 -11.91
CA PHE A 41 10.31 -11.76 -12.57
C PHE A 41 8.99 -11.44 -11.88
N SER A 42 8.20 -12.46 -11.55
CA SER A 42 6.93 -12.30 -10.85
C SER A 42 7.12 -11.61 -9.48
N ASN A 43 8.14 -12.01 -8.72
CA ASN A 43 8.42 -11.40 -7.43
C ASN A 43 8.79 -9.90 -7.54
N GLN A 44 9.61 -9.53 -8.52
CA GLN A 44 10.00 -8.16 -8.78
C GLN A 44 8.81 -7.31 -9.25
N TYR A 45 7.97 -7.89 -10.11
CA TYR A 45 6.75 -7.23 -10.60
C TYR A 45 5.79 -6.89 -9.46
N TYR A 46 5.47 -7.86 -8.59
CA TYR A 46 4.58 -7.60 -7.44
C TYR A 46 5.16 -6.55 -6.49
N LYS A 47 6.46 -6.60 -6.20
CA LYS A 47 7.12 -5.60 -5.37
C LYS A 47 7.02 -4.20 -5.99
N GLY A 48 7.24 -4.07 -7.30
CA GLY A 48 7.11 -2.83 -8.04
C GLY A 48 5.68 -2.25 -7.98
N VAL A 49 4.68 -3.09 -8.25
CA VAL A 49 3.26 -2.68 -8.21
C VAL A 49 2.85 -2.23 -6.80
N THR A 50 3.24 -2.98 -5.78
CA THR A 50 2.94 -2.66 -4.38
C THR A 50 3.57 -1.33 -3.97
N SER A 51 4.85 -1.14 -4.28
CA SER A 51 5.57 0.10 -4.00
C SER A 51 4.94 1.30 -4.72
N THR A 52 4.61 1.17 -6.01
CA THR A 52 3.98 2.25 -6.77
C THR A 52 2.61 2.63 -6.21
N LYS A 53 1.78 1.66 -5.84
CA LYS A 53 0.47 1.90 -5.22
C LYS A 53 0.61 2.63 -3.89
N THR A 54 1.55 2.22 -3.04
CA THR A 54 1.77 2.85 -1.73
C THR A 54 2.27 4.29 -1.90
N GLN A 55 3.21 4.53 -2.80
CA GLN A 55 3.70 5.87 -3.10
C GLN A 55 2.62 6.77 -3.68
N ALA A 56 1.78 6.25 -4.57
CA ALA A 56 0.66 7.02 -5.14
C ALA A 56 -0.35 7.43 -4.05
N ALA A 57 -0.71 6.50 -3.16
CA ALA A 57 -1.59 6.79 -2.03
C ALA A 57 -0.99 7.84 -1.09
N THR A 58 0.30 7.70 -0.72
CA THR A 58 0.97 8.67 0.16
C THR A 58 1.03 10.05 -0.48
N ARG A 59 1.33 10.13 -1.78
CA ARG A 59 1.32 11.42 -2.50
C ARG A 59 -0.06 12.03 -2.58
N SER A 60 -1.11 11.22 -2.78
CA SER A 60 -2.49 11.70 -2.80
C SER A 60 -2.91 12.28 -1.45
N VAL A 61 -2.63 11.57 -0.35
CA VAL A 61 -2.88 12.05 1.02
C VAL A 61 -2.09 13.33 1.30
N MET A 62 -0.80 13.35 0.96
CA MET A 62 0.06 14.51 1.14
C MET A 62 -0.46 15.73 0.37
N ALA A 63 -0.81 15.56 -0.90
CA ALA A 63 -1.30 16.65 -1.74
C ALA A 63 -2.61 17.22 -1.21
N GLU A 64 -3.53 16.35 -0.77
CA GLU A 64 -4.82 16.78 -0.21
C GLU A 64 -4.65 17.58 1.09
N ILE A 65 -3.86 17.06 2.03
CA ILE A 65 -3.62 17.75 3.31
C ILE A 65 -2.86 19.07 3.06
N SER A 66 -1.83 19.05 2.21
CA SER A 66 -1.06 20.25 1.87
C SER A 66 -1.91 21.34 1.24
N GLN A 67 -2.77 20.95 0.28
CA GLN A 67 -3.70 21.88 -0.36
C GLN A 67 -4.72 22.43 0.64
N ALA A 68 -5.25 21.56 1.52
CA ALA A 68 -6.17 22.02 2.55
C ALA A 68 -5.52 23.05 3.48
N ILE A 69 -4.29 22.81 3.95
CA ILE A 69 -3.55 23.73 4.82
C ILE A 69 -3.23 25.04 4.09
N GLU A 70 -2.80 24.98 2.83
CA GLU A 70 -2.44 26.18 2.04
C GLU A 70 -3.57 27.20 1.97
N PHE A 71 -4.82 26.72 1.85
CA PHE A 71 -6.00 27.58 1.71
C PHE A 71 -6.85 27.70 2.99
N SER A 72 -6.36 27.21 4.12
CA SER A 72 -7.09 27.26 5.39
C SER A 72 -6.81 28.54 6.16
N LYS A 73 -7.71 28.88 7.09
CA LYS A 73 -7.53 29.91 8.11
C LYS A 73 -7.07 29.32 9.43
N THR A 74 -7.46 28.09 9.72
CA THR A 74 -7.18 27.42 10.98
C THR A 74 -6.74 25.99 10.77
N VAL A 75 -5.68 25.59 11.42
CA VAL A 75 -5.18 24.22 11.47
C VAL A 75 -4.99 23.82 12.93
N ALA A 76 -5.58 22.71 13.34
CA ALA A 76 -5.45 22.20 14.71
C ALA A 76 -5.26 20.68 14.70
N VAL A 77 -4.28 20.20 15.43
CA VAL A 77 -4.05 18.77 15.65
C VAL A 77 -4.79 18.32 16.90
N ILE A 78 -5.60 17.27 16.78
CA ILE A 78 -6.32 16.67 17.90
C ILE A 78 -5.58 15.37 18.25
N PRO A 79 -4.98 15.28 19.44
CA PRO A 79 -4.25 14.08 19.85
C PRO A 79 -5.19 12.88 19.96
N ALA A 80 -4.62 11.67 19.86
CA ALA A 80 -5.40 10.45 19.97
C ALA A 80 -6.11 10.35 21.32
N GLY A 81 -7.42 10.13 21.27
CA GLY A 81 -8.26 9.88 22.45
C GLY A 81 -8.11 8.45 22.98
N ALA A 82 -8.95 8.08 23.95
CA ALA A 82 -8.98 6.72 24.53
C ALA A 82 -9.30 5.63 23.49
N ASN A 83 -9.98 5.96 22.40
CA ASN A 83 -10.26 5.08 21.26
C ASN A 83 -9.05 4.89 20.30
N GLY A 84 -7.94 5.60 20.56
CA GLY A 84 -6.74 5.60 19.71
C GLY A 84 -6.90 6.34 18.39
N VAL A 85 -7.99 7.09 18.20
CA VAL A 85 -8.23 7.89 16.99
C VAL A 85 -7.74 9.31 17.24
N ALA A 86 -6.89 9.79 16.36
CA ALA A 86 -6.41 11.16 16.30
C ALA A 86 -7.15 11.94 15.21
N GLY A 87 -7.01 13.25 15.21
CA GLY A 87 -7.61 14.12 14.21
C GLY A 87 -6.71 15.25 13.78
N LEU A 88 -6.90 15.70 12.54
CA LEU A 88 -6.37 16.95 12.03
C LEU A 88 -7.55 17.77 11.53
N CYS A 89 -7.76 18.91 12.14
CA CYS A 89 -8.75 19.89 11.71
C CYS A 89 -8.10 20.92 10.81
N VAL A 90 -8.68 21.10 9.64
CA VAL A 90 -8.30 22.17 8.72
C VAL A 90 -9.58 22.90 8.35
N ASP A 91 -9.80 24.07 8.91
CA ASP A 91 -11.07 24.81 8.91
C ASP A 91 -12.24 23.91 9.37
N ASN A 92 -13.16 23.55 8.44
CA ASN A 92 -14.30 22.70 8.72
C ASN A 92 -14.10 21.22 8.31
N ALA A 93 -12.94 20.89 7.76
CA ALA A 93 -12.63 19.53 7.36
C ALA A 93 -11.91 18.81 8.51
N LEU A 94 -12.49 17.70 8.97
CA LEU A 94 -11.89 16.82 9.97
C LEU A 94 -11.30 15.58 9.29
N TYR A 95 -10.01 15.42 9.42
CA TYR A 95 -9.27 14.21 9.07
C TYR A 95 -9.17 13.34 10.31
N SER A 96 -9.96 12.29 10.38
CA SER A 96 -9.92 11.32 11.49
C SER A 96 -9.08 10.12 11.10
N TYR A 97 -8.12 9.74 11.92
CA TYR A 97 -7.20 8.63 11.62
C TYR A 97 -6.80 7.84 12.85
N LYS A 98 -6.46 6.58 12.62
CA LYS A 98 -5.87 5.72 13.64
C LYS A 98 -4.57 5.12 13.10
N THR A 99 -3.45 5.48 13.73
CA THR A 99 -2.14 4.96 13.32
C THR A 99 -2.07 3.45 13.49
N GLY A 100 -1.48 2.79 12.48
CA GLY A 100 -1.34 1.33 12.48
C GLY A 100 -2.57 0.55 12.08
N GLN A 101 -3.75 1.17 11.94
CA GLN A 101 -4.97 0.47 11.53
C GLN A 101 -4.96 0.19 10.03
N GLN A 102 -4.94 -1.10 9.67
CA GLN A 102 -5.00 -1.56 8.29
C GLN A 102 -6.44 -1.52 7.78
N VAL A 103 -6.63 -0.94 6.60
CA VAL A 103 -7.96 -0.90 5.94
C VAL A 103 -8.29 -2.25 5.32
N VAL A 104 -9.43 -2.83 5.71
CA VAL A 104 -9.96 -4.08 5.15
C VAL A 104 -11.45 -3.94 4.79
N ASP A 105 -11.89 -4.66 3.75
CA ASP A 105 -13.28 -4.56 3.28
C ASP A 105 -14.23 -5.49 4.03
N THR A 106 -13.70 -6.52 4.68
CA THR A 106 -14.50 -7.58 5.30
C THR A 106 -14.01 -7.89 6.71
N SER A 107 -14.94 -8.00 7.64
CA SER A 107 -14.74 -8.50 9.02
C SER A 107 -13.37 -8.15 9.64
N PRO A 108 -13.15 -6.89 10.03
CA PRO A 108 -11.87 -6.48 10.61
C PRO A 108 -11.53 -7.29 11.85
N ASN A 109 -10.29 -7.74 11.95
CA ASN A 109 -9.78 -8.41 13.13
C ASN A 109 -8.97 -7.41 13.97
N ALA A 110 -9.48 -7.06 15.14
CA ALA A 110 -8.82 -6.10 16.03
C ALA A 110 -7.44 -6.59 16.51
N SER A 111 -7.25 -7.90 16.67
CA SER A 111 -5.94 -8.48 17.05
C SER A 111 -4.88 -8.33 15.96
N LEU A 112 -5.28 -8.12 14.70
CA LEU A 112 -4.41 -7.86 13.56
C LEU A 112 -4.39 -6.38 13.16
N HIS A 113 -4.77 -5.49 14.08
CA HIS A 113 -4.83 -4.04 13.85
C HIS A 113 -5.61 -3.66 12.59
N GLN A 114 -6.72 -4.38 12.30
CA GLN A 114 -7.57 -4.16 11.16
C GLN A 114 -8.79 -3.30 11.50
N GLY A 115 -9.25 -2.52 10.52
CA GLY A 115 -10.45 -1.71 10.59
C GLY A 115 -11.03 -1.49 9.20
N TYR A 116 -12.27 -1.04 9.11
CA TYR A 116 -12.87 -0.66 7.83
C TYR A 116 -12.24 0.60 7.25
N HIS A 117 -11.74 1.49 8.09
CA HIS A 117 -11.20 2.79 7.71
C HIS A 117 -9.87 3.04 8.43
N GLY A 118 -8.98 3.78 7.77
CA GLY A 118 -7.67 4.15 8.34
C GLY A 118 -7.47 5.66 8.44
N LEU A 119 -7.91 6.40 7.42
CA LEU A 119 -7.85 7.87 7.36
C LEU A 119 -9.08 8.38 6.60
N VAL A 120 -10.03 8.93 7.31
CA VAL A 120 -11.27 9.46 6.76
C VAL A 120 -11.27 10.98 6.86
N VAL A 121 -11.57 11.66 5.76
CA VAL A 121 -11.87 13.10 5.73
C VAL A 121 -13.36 13.31 5.60
N GLY A 122 -13.91 14.24 6.39
CA GLY A 122 -15.32 14.60 6.34
C GLY A 122 -15.57 16.03 6.80
N SER A 123 -16.66 16.60 6.32
CA SER A 123 -17.13 17.94 6.71
C SER A 123 -18.06 17.91 7.93
N THR A 124 -18.46 16.72 8.40
CA THR A 124 -19.44 16.53 9.48
C THR A 124 -18.85 16.46 10.87
N GLY A 125 -17.52 16.46 10.96
CA GLY A 125 -16.83 16.54 12.25
C GLY A 125 -16.80 17.97 12.76
N SER A 126 -17.19 18.17 14.03
CA SER A 126 -16.98 19.45 14.68
C SER A 126 -15.49 19.62 14.96
N CYS A 127 -14.85 20.54 14.24
CA CYS A 127 -13.47 20.96 14.52
C CYS A 127 -13.41 21.92 15.71
N THR A 128 -14.18 21.67 16.74
CA THR A 128 -14.13 22.44 18.00
C THR A 128 -13.15 21.81 18.98
N ALA A 129 -12.51 22.62 19.76
CA ALA A 129 -11.66 22.16 20.87
C ALA A 129 -12.47 21.23 21.79
N GLY A 130 -11.98 20.01 21.98
CA GLY A 130 -12.66 18.96 22.75
C GLY A 130 -13.47 17.95 21.93
N SER A 131 -13.55 18.09 20.60
CA SER A 131 -14.10 17.02 19.75
C SER A 131 -13.25 15.77 19.87
N VAL A 132 -13.91 14.61 19.98
CA VAL A 132 -13.22 13.31 19.94
C VAL A 132 -13.36 12.76 18.52
N PRO A 133 -12.26 12.69 17.74
CA PRO A 133 -12.31 12.08 16.43
C PRO A 133 -12.77 10.61 16.52
N SER A 134 -13.51 10.16 15.54
CA SER A 134 -13.96 8.77 15.45
C SER A 134 -13.87 8.28 14.00
N LEU A 135 -13.58 7.00 13.84
CA LEU A 135 -13.66 6.32 12.55
C LEU A 135 -14.97 5.54 12.47
N PRO A 136 -15.62 5.48 11.30
CA PRO A 136 -16.79 4.66 11.12
C PRO A 136 -16.48 3.18 11.41
N THR A 137 -17.41 2.49 12.04
CA THR A 137 -17.29 1.06 12.39
C THR A 137 -17.96 0.14 11.37
N THR A 138 -18.57 0.73 10.33
CA THR A 138 -19.22 0.02 9.22
C THR A 138 -18.38 0.14 7.95
N PRO A 139 -18.56 -0.73 6.93
CA PRO A 139 -17.77 -0.68 5.70
C PRO A 139 -17.93 0.59 4.86
N GLY A 140 -19.02 1.34 5.07
CA GLY A 140 -19.28 2.58 4.33
C GLY A 140 -18.89 3.82 5.13
N VAL A 141 -18.42 4.85 4.43
CA VAL A 141 -18.23 6.18 5.02
C VAL A 141 -19.53 6.96 5.04
N PRO A 142 -19.78 7.83 6.03
CA PRO A 142 -20.92 8.73 6.06
C PRO A 142 -20.96 9.62 4.82
N ALA A 143 -22.17 10.08 4.46
CA ALA A 143 -22.35 11.03 3.36
C ALA A 143 -21.48 12.29 3.58
N GLY A 144 -20.77 12.71 2.53
CA GLY A 144 -19.84 13.83 2.60
C GLY A 144 -18.47 13.50 3.20
N SER A 145 -18.23 12.24 3.55
CA SER A 145 -16.92 11.76 4.00
C SER A 145 -16.27 10.86 2.96
N ARG A 146 -14.92 10.73 3.00
CA ARG A 146 -14.16 9.89 2.07
C ARG A 146 -12.98 9.23 2.79
N GLU A 147 -12.76 7.94 2.52
CA GLU A 147 -11.53 7.23 2.91
C GLU A 147 -10.39 7.63 1.96
N LEU A 148 -9.24 7.94 2.50
CA LEU A 148 -8.04 8.36 1.75
C LEU A 148 -7.04 7.24 1.55
N LEU A 149 -7.14 6.15 2.31
CA LEU A 149 -6.27 4.99 2.20
C LEU A 149 -6.91 3.91 1.35
N GLY A 150 -6.07 3.21 0.60
CA GLY A 150 -6.50 2.02 -0.12
C GLY A 150 -6.55 0.79 0.78
N ARG A 151 -7.16 -0.27 0.26
CA ARG A 151 -7.21 -1.59 0.90
C ARG A 151 -5.81 -2.12 1.21
N TYR A 152 -5.65 -2.75 2.35
CA TYR A 152 -4.40 -3.26 2.92
C TYR A 152 -3.34 -2.19 3.23
N MET A 153 -3.73 -0.92 3.19
CA MET A 153 -2.89 0.19 3.60
C MET A 153 -3.20 0.59 5.05
N ARG A 154 -2.20 1.14 5.71
CA ARG A 154 -2.32 1.74 7.03
C ARG A 154 -1.54 3.04 7.09
N LEU A 155 -2.06 4.00 7.80
CA LEU A 155 -1.33 5.21 8.16
C LEU A 155 -0.36 4.86 9.30
N SER A 156 0.92 5.02 9.06
CA SER A 156 1.95 4.75 10.05
C SER A 156 2.32 6.00 10.84
N ALA A 157 2.36 7.16 10.16
CA ALA A 157 2.52 8.46 10.78
C ALA A 157 1.77 9.54 9.99
N LEU A 158 1.22 10.49 10.71
CA LEU A 158 0.73 11.76 10.20
C LEU A 158 1.07 12.83 11.24
N ASP A 159 2.12 13.59 10.97
CA ASP A 159 2.59 14.65 11.84
C ASP A 159 2.47 15.98 11.11
N VAL A 160 1.88 16.96 11.79
CA VAL A 160 1.74 18.31 11.29
C VAL A 160 2.29 19.25 12.34
N ASN A 161 3.42 19.89 12.04
CA ASN A 161 4.08 20.83 12.91
C ASN A 161 4.16 22.20 12.23
N ASN A 162 4.02 23.28 12.97
CA ASN A 162 4.12 24.62 12.40
C ASN A 162 5.15 25.48 13.11
N VAL A 163 5.75 26.38 12.33
CA VAL A 163 6.58 27.47 12.81
C VAL A 163 6.08 28.73 12.10
N GLY A 164 5.32 29.57 12.82
CA GLY A 164 4.56 30.64 12.21
C GLY A 164 3.54 30.14 11.20
N ASP A 165 3.57 30.70 10.00
CA ASP A 165 2.64 30.34 8.90
C ASP A 165 3.16 29.18 8.02
N VAL A 166 4.29 28.57 8.38
CA VAL A 166 4.86 27.43 7.64
C VAL A 166 4.58 26.14 8.39
N TYR A 167 3.91 25.23 7.70
CA TYR A 167 3.57 23.90 8.21
C TYR A 167 4.48 22.85 7.58
N THR A 168 5.05 22.00 8.42
CA THR A 168 5.74 20.79 7.98
C THR A 168 4.78 19.61 8.13
N VAL A 169 4.44 18.97 7.02
CA VAL A 169 3.55 17.81 6.97
C VAL A 169 4.38 16.57 6.68
N HIS A 170 4.30 15.58 7.54
CA HIS A 170 4.92 14.27 7.38
C HIS A 170 3.84 13.20 7.29
N VAL A 171 3.86 12.42 6.22
CA VAL A 171 2.91 11.33 5.99
C VAL A 171 3.68 10.06 5.69
N ARG A 172 3.39 9.01 6.45
CA ARG A 172 3.96 7.69 6.23
C ARG A 172 2.86 6.65 6.12
N VAL A 173 2.85 5.93 4.99
CA VAL A 173 1.88 4.88 4.68
C VAL A 173 2.61 3.56 4.49
N ILE A 174 2.04 2.50 5.06
CA ILE A 174 2.52 1.12 4.91
C ILE A 174 1.42 0.32 4.22
N TYR A 175 1.83 -0.50 3.26
CA TYR A 175 1.01 -1.55 2.65
C TYR A 175 1.50 -2.91 3.15
N GLY A 176 0.58 -3.79 3.53
CA GLY A 176 0.88 -5.17 3.94
C GLY A 176 0.35 -5.53 5.32
N ASP A 177 0.35 -6.84 5.60
CA ASP A 177 -0.12 -7.40 6.86
C ASP A 177 0.93 -7.27 7.97
N ASP A 178 0.49 -7.37 9.23
CA ASP A 178 1.34 -7.28 10.42
C ASP A 178 2.50 -8.27 10.40
N THR A 179 2.29 -9.47 9.85
CA THR A 179 3.31 -10.52 9.73
C THR A 179 4.47 -10.17 8.79
N LEU A 180 4.29 -9.17 7.94
CA LEU A 180 5.28 -8.69 6.98
C LEU A 180 6.09 -7.49 7.50
N LEU A 181 5.82 -7.06 8.73
CA LEU A 181 6.46 -5.89 9.34
C LEU A 181 7.58 -6.28 10.30
N PHE A 182 8.54 -5.36 10.46
CA PHE A 182 9.64 -5.45 11.40
C PHE A 182 9.89 -4.06 12.04
N PRO A 183 10.10 -3.99 13.37
CA PRO A 183 10.00 -5.08 14.35
C PRO A 183 8.61 -5.73 14.41
N ALA A 184 8.51 -6.93 15.01
CA ALA A 184 7.23 -7.64 15.09
C ALA A 184 6.17 -6.80 15.81
N VAL A 185 5.01 -6.68 15.19
CA VAL A 185 3.91 -5.84 15.68
C VAL A 185 3.38 -6.35 17.02
N SER A 186 3.22 -5.45 17.97
CA SER A 186 2.68 -5.70 19.31
C SER A 186 1.73 -4.58 19.73
N SER A 187 1.12 -4.69 20.89
CA SER A 187 0.23 -3.65 21.45
C SER A 187 0.94 -2.31 21.74
N SER A 188 2.28 -2.34 21.86
CA SER A 188 3.14 -1.16 22.10
C SER A 188 3.95 -0.74 20.87
N THR A 189 3.54 -1.16 19.67
CA THR A 189 4.26 -0.86 18.42
C THR A 189 4.34 0.63 18.16
N ASN A 190 5.56 1.10 17.91
CA ASN A 190 5.77 2.44 17.38
C ASN A 190 5.69 2.39 15.85
N TRP A 191 4.51 2.67 15.33
CA TRP A 191 4.21 2.58 13.91
C TRP A 191 5.10 3.43 13.01
N ALA A 192 5.66 4.53 13.52
CA ALA A 192 6.57 5.38 12.76
C ALA A 192 7.89 4.69 12.39
N ASN A 193 8.28 3.65 13.13
CA ASN A 193 9.53 2.92 12.90
C ASN A 193 9.37 1.60 12.17
N GLU A 194 8.12 1.17 11.93
CA GLU A 194 7.85 -0.10 11.26
C GLU A 194 8.34 -0.11 9.81
N GLN A 195 8.93 -1.22 9.40
CA GLN A 195 9.47 -1.44 8.06
C GLN A 195 9.01 -2.79 7.52
N CYS A 196 9.16 -3.00 6.22
CA CYS A 196 8.95 -4.32 5.65
C CYS A 196 10.04 -5.29 6.09
N SER A 197 9.63 -6.44 6.58
CA SER A 197 10.57 -7.53 6.91
C SER A 197 11.20 -8.10 5.63
N ASN A 198 12.40 -8.70 5.76
CA ASN A 198 13.04 -9.41 4.66
C ASN A 198 12.54 -10.86 4.51
N ALA A 199 11.45 -11.22 5.19
CA ALA A 199 10.88 -12.56 5.18
C ALA A 199 10.21 -12.92 3.84
N THR A 200 9.88 -14.20 3.72
CA THR A 200 9.08 -14.72 2.60
C THR A 200 7.75 -13.96 2.54
N GLY A 201 7.46 -13.31 1.42
CA GLY A 201 6.27 -12.46 1.27
C GLY A 201 6.55 -10.95 1.28
N SER A 202 7.79 -10.52 1.49
CA SER A 202 8.19 -9.09 1.47
C SER A 202 7.79 -8.35 0.19
N LYS A 203 7.53 -9.06 -0.91
CA LYS A 203 6.98 -8.52 -2.16
C LYS A 203 5.58 -7.91 -2.01
N PHE A 204 4.85 -8.28 -0.95
CA PHE A 204 3.53 -7.75 -0.62
C PHE A 204 3.57 -6.68 0.48
N CYS A 205 4.74 -6.18 0.79
CA CYS A 205 4.92 -5.08 1.73
C CYS A 205 5.64 -3.91 1.05
N ALA A 206 5.18 -2.70 1.33
CA ALA A 206 5.82 -1.47 0.90
C ALA A 206 5.61 -0.36 1.94
N VAL A 207 6.61 0.48 2.09
CA VAL A 207 6.55 1.69 2.92
C VAL A 207 6.82 2.89 2.03
N SER A 208 6.02 3.93 2.21
CA SER A 208 6.24 5.24 1.58
C SER A 208 6.20 6.30 2.67
N ASP A 209 7.22 7.11 2.69
CA ASP A 209 7.48 8.14 3.69
C ASP A 209 7.76 9.46 2.96
N LEU A 210 6.93 10.47 3.19
CA LEU A 210 7.04 11.77 2.54
C LEU A 210 6.93 12.89 3.57
N THR A 211 7.75 13.91 3.39
CA THR A 211 7.68 15.16 4.16
C THR A 211 7.66 16.33 3.20
N THR A 212 6.82 17.30 3.48
CA THR A 212 6.74 18.54 2.72
C THR A 212 6.53 19.74 3.65
N THR A 213 6.86 20.90 3.16
CA THR A 213 6.56 22.17 3.84
C THR A 213 5.54 22.96 3.03
N VAL A 214 4.55 23.50 3.70
CA VAL A 214 3.44 24.27 3.11
C VAL A 214 3.34 25.60 3.83
N GLN A 215 3.28 26.67 3.07
CA GLN A 215 3.00 27.99 3.63
C GLN A 215 1.52 28.28 3.53
N GLN A 216 0.90 28.62 4.65
CA GLN A 216 -0.48 29.05 4.70
C GLN A 216 -0.63 30.40 3.97
N ARG A 217 -1.58 30.48 3.05
CA ARG A 217 -1.91 31.73 2.36
C ARG A 217 -3.05 32.36 3.13
N LEU A 218 -2.73 33.45 3.86
CA LEU A 218 -3.77 34.29 4.47
C LEU A 218 -4.58 34.95 3.35
N LEU A 219 -5.83 34.56 3.21
CA LEU A 219 -6.82 35.19 2.35
C LEU A 219 -7.58 36.27 3.10
#